data_6d1efa32fc3192fb671f90e922f3d9f2
#
_entry.id   6d1efa32fc3192fb671f90e922f3d9f2
#
_cell.length_a   1.000
_cell.length_b   1.000
_cell.length_c   1.000
_cell.angle_alpha   90.00
_cell.angle_beta   90.00
_cell.angle_gamma   90.00
#
_symmetry.space_group_name_H-M   'P 1'
#
loop_
_entity.id
_entity.type
_entity.pdbx_description
1 polymer ?
#
loop_
_entity_poly.entity_id
_entity_poly.type
_entity_poly.pdbx_seq_one_letter_code
_entity_poly.pdbx_strand_id
1 'polypeptide(L)'
;KLSQGQVFYKNKEETDQQFLIPEEQKIARWVYENNKRAGVGTNYFKNAKCLYLAIRIGDHVYGVIGIPANKDVFDSVEYSILLSVVNECALAMENLRNAIEKEKNAVLAKNEQLRADLLRAISHDLRTPLCSISGNADMLLNNGACLDSKTKQQIYVDIYDDSEWLIGVVENLLSITRLNDGRLKFKFTDQLLDEVIAESLRH
;
A
#
# COMPACT_ATOMS: atom_id res chain seq x y z
N LYS A 1 -9.81 2.32 -17.42
CA LYS A 1 -8.76 3.11 -18.10
C LYS A 1 -7.63 2.15 -18.38
N LEU A 2 -7.42 1.79 -19.65
CA LEU A 2 -6.24 1.07 -20.10
C LEU A 2 -5.04 1.96 -19.76
N SER A 3 -4.27 1.58 -18.73
CA SER A 3 -2.89 2.03 -18.64
C SER A 3 -2.21 1.60 -19.94
N GLN A 4 -1.37 2.44 -20.49
CA GLN A 4 -0.59 2.13 -21.69
C GLN A 4 0.04 0.75 -21.51
N GLY A 5 -0.50 -0.27 -22.21
CA GLY A 5 -0.02 -1.63 -22.10
C GLY A 5 1.42 -1.67 -22.60
N GLN A 6 2.32 -2.20 -21.77
CA GLN A 6 3.67 -2.50 -22.22
C GLN A 6 3.59 -3.66 -23.20
N VAL A 7 4.11 -3.47 -24.40
CA VAL A 7 4.20 -4.52 -25.41
C VAL A 7 5.58 -5.15 -25.29
N PHE A 8 5.63 -6.44 -25.04
CA PHE A 8 6.86 -7.22 -24.94
C PHE A 8 7.04 -8.05 -26.21
N TYR A 9 8.23 -8.03 -26.78
CA TYR A 9 8.61 -8.85 -27.92
C TYR A 9 9.69 -9.84 -27.53
N LYS A 10 9.57 -11.06 -28.02
CA LYS A 10 10.54 -12.12 -27.71
C LYS A 10 11.86 -11.93 -28.47
N ASN A 11 11.84 -11.36 -29.69
CA ASN A 11 13.03 -11.11 -30.51
C ASN A 11 13.07 -9.65 -30.95
N LYS A 12 14.23 -8.99 -30.77
CA LYS A 12 14.47 -7.61 -31.21
C LYS A 12 14.95 -7.52 -32.65
N GLU A 13 14.65 -8.49 -33.50
CA GLU A 13 15.05 -8.45 -34.91
C GLU A 13 14.15 -7.48 -35.68
N GLU A 14 14.70 -6.87 -36.73
CA GLU A 14 14.00 -5.87 -37.59
C GLU A 14 12.65 -6.35 -38.15
N THR A 15 12.45 -7.67 -38.21
CA THR A 15 11.22 -8.31 -38.66
C THR A 15 10.03 -8.02 -37.74
N ASP A 16 10.26 -7.66 -36.50
CA ASP A 16 9.18 -7.46 -35.50
C ASP A 16 8.46 -6.12 -35.66
N GLN A 17 9.07 -5.14 -36.33
CA GLN A 17 8.44 -3.83 -36.60
C GLN A 17 7.19 -3.94 -37.48
N GLN A 18 7.10 -4.95 -38.32
CA GLN A 18 5.93 -5.19 -39.16
C GLN A 18 4.65 -5.56 -38.38
N PHE A 19 4.78 -5.99 -37.12
CA PHE A 19 3.65 -6.33 -36.26
C PHE A 19 3.25 -5.17 -35.33
N LEU A 20 4.05 -4.09 -35.29
CA LEU A 20 3.79 -2.86 -34.54
C LEU A 20 2.92 -1.85 -35.26
N ILE A 21 2.39 -2.21 -36.42
CA ILE A 21 1.58 -1.33 -37.24
C ILE A 21 0.33 -0.90 -36.48
N PRO A 22 -0.13 0.36 -36.57
CA PRO A 22 -1.32 0.85 -35.85
C PRO A 22 -2.58 0.00 -36.07
N GLU A 23 -2.70 -0.65 -37.23
CA GLU A 23 -3.80 -1.57 -37.55
C GLU A 23 -3.79 -2.81 -36.65
N GLU A 24 -2.63 -3.44 -36.50
CA GLU A 24 -2.48 -4.64 -35.62
C GLU A 24 -2.72 -4.29 -34.16
N GLN A 25 -2.30 -3.13 -33.72
CA GLN A 25 -2.57 -2.64 -32.35
C GLN A 25 -4.07 -2.40 -32.11
N LYS A 26 -4.81 -1.91 -33.12
CA LYS A 26 -6.28 -1.78 -33.04
C LYS A 26 -6.96 -3.13 -32.88
N ILE A 27 -6.49 -4.15 -33.60
CA ILE A 27 -7.02 -5.53 -33.48
C ILE A 27 -6.76 -6.08 -32.08
N ALA A 28 -5.55 -5.95 -31.56
CA ALA A 28 -5.24 -6.38 -30.21
C ALA A 28 -6.12 -5.68 -29.15
N ARG A 29 -6.34 -4.38 -29.30
CA ARG A 29 -7.25 -3.61 -28.44
C ARG A 29 -8.69 -4.12 -28.54
N TRP A 30 -9.16 -4.38 -29.75
CA TRP A 30 -10.50 -4.93 -29.96
C TRP A 30 -10.69 -6.30 -29.28
N VAL A 31 -9.66 -7.17 -29.37
CA VAL A 31 -9.65 -8.48 -28.70
C VAL A 31 -9.72 -8.30 -27.17
N TYR A 32 -8.97 -7.34 -26.62
CA TYR A 32 -9.00 -7.02 -25.22
C TYR A 32 -10.37 -6.55 -24.73
N GLU A 33 -11.00 -5.64 -25.48
CA GLU A 33 -12.29 -5.04 -25.12
C GLU A 33 -13.48 -5.99 -25.34
N ASN A 34 -13.43 -6.85 -26.36
CA ASN A 34 -14.54 -7.74 -26.72
C ASN A 34 -14.38 -9.16 -26.21
N ASN A 35 -13.22 -9.50 -25.64
CA ASN A 35 -12.93 -10.84 -25.11
C ASN A 35 -13.13 -11.95 -26.17
N LYS A 36 -12.86 -11.66 -27.44
CA LYS A 36 -13.02 -12.59 -28.56
C LYS A 36 -11.72 -12.70 -29.35
N ARG A 37 -11.42 -13.89 -29.85
CA ARG A 37 -10.29 -14.11 -30.75
C ARG A 37 -10.48 -13.36 -32.09
N ALA A 38 -9.40 -12.86 -32.68
CA ALA A 38 -9.42 -12.16 -33.96
C ALA A 38 -8.14 -12.45 -34.74
N GLY A 39 -8.16 -12.15 -36.04
CA GLY A 39 -7.01 -12.31 -36.93
C GLY A 39 -7.11 -13.57 -37.81
N VAL A 40 -5.94 -14.08 -38.20
CA VAL A 40 -5.84 -15.24 -39.11
C VAL A 40 -6.63 -16.43 -38.60
N GLY A 41 -7.40 -17.08 -39.48
CA GLY A 41 -8.20 -18.26 -39.14
C GLY A 41 -9.45 -17.97 -38.27
N THR A 42 -9.84 -16.70 -38.10
CA THR A 42 -11.04 -16.32 -37.31
C THR A 42 -12.08 -15.61 -38.18
N ASN A 43 -13.26 -15.34 -37.61
CA ASN A 43 -14.31 -14.58 -38.31
C ASN A 43 -14.10 -13.06 -38.26
N TYR A 44 -13.19 -12.57 -37.45
CA TYR A 44 -12.92 -11.16 -37.23
C TYR A 44 -11.52 -10.79 -37.71
N PHE A 45 -11.37 -9.74 -38.50
CA PHE A 45 -10.07 -9.21 -39.00
C PHE A 45 -9.23 -10.27 -39.72
N LYS A 46 -9.83 -10.97 -40.70
CA LYS A 46 -9.21 -12.08 -41.44
C LYS A 46 -7.91 -11.74 -42.17
N ASN A 47 -7.68 -10.45 -42.46
CA ASN A 47 -6.50 -9.97 -43.16
C ASN A 47 -5.36 -9.54 -42.20
N ALA A 48 -5.53 -9.74 -40.88
CA ALA A 48 -4.46 -9.48 -39.94
C ALA A 48 -3.26 -10.39 -40.16
N LYS A 49 -2.09 -9.97 -39.72
CA LYS A 49 -0.84 -10.75 -39.85
C LYS A 49 -0.70 -11.79 -38.75
N CYS A 50 -1.44 -11.61 -37.64
CA CYS A 50 -1.39 -12.46 -36.46
C CYS A 50 -2.76 -13.08 -36.12
N LEU A 51 -2.71 -14.19 -35.41
CA LEU A 51 -3.81 -14.67 -34.61
C LEU A 51 -3.73 -14.00 -33.22
N TYR A 52 -4.77 -13.31 -32.81
CA TYR A 52 -4.87 -12.62 -31.53
C TYR A 52 -5.79 -13.40 -30.57
N LEU A 53 -5.26 -13.74 -29.40
CA LEU A 53 -5.97 -14.43 -28.33
C LEU A 53 -5.94 -13.61 -27.05
N ALA A 54 -7.07 -13.56 -26.36
CA ALA A 54 -7.12 -12.95 -25.04
C ALA A 54 -6.55 -13.91 -23.97
N ILE A 55 -5.64 -13.42 -23.15
CA ILE A 55 -5.18 -14.08 -21.92
C ILE A 55 -6.19 -13.72 -20.84
N ARG A 56 -7.09 -14.64 -20.46
CA ARG A 56 -8.26 -14.34 -19.64
C ARG A 56 -8.64 -15.46 -18.67
N ILE A 57 -9.29 -15.08 -17.57
CA ILE A 57 -10.04 -16.01 -16.71
C ILE A 57 -11.45 -15.44 -16.54
N GLY A 58 -12.45 -16.23 -16.92
CA GLY A 58 -13.83 -15.75 -17.00
C GLY A 58 -13.97 -14.53 -17.91
N ASP A 59 -14.52 -13.45 -17.36
CA ASP A 59 -14.70 -12.18 -18.08
C ASP A 59 -13.51 -11.22 -17.92
N HIS A 60 -12.52 -11.56 -17.05
CA HIS A 60 -11.38 -10.71 -16.83
C HIS A 60 -10.25 -11.00 -17.82
N VAL A 61 -9.90 -9.99 -18.63
CA VAL A 61 -8.79 -10.06 -19.61
C VAL A 61 -7.55 -9.43 -18.99
N TYR A 62 -6.48 -10.21 -18.87
CA TYR A 62 -5.16 -9.78 -18.38
C TYR A 62 -4.29 -9.17 -19.45
N GLY A 63 -4.48 -9.64 -20.69
CA GLY A 63 -3.70 -9.19 -21.84
C GLY A 63 -4.14 -9.85 -23.13
N VAL A 64 -3.43 -9.57 -24.20
CA VAL A 64 -3.64 -10.16 -25.50
C VAL A 64 -2.30 -10.66 -26.04
N ILE A 65 -2.28 -11.86 -26.55
CA ILE A 65 -1.13 -12.41 -27.28
C ILE A 65 -1.43 -12.38 -28.78
N GLY A 66 -0.49 -11.85 -29.58
CA GLY A 66 -0.50 -11.91 -31.03
C GLY A 66 0.54 -12.94 -31.49
N ILE A 67 0.12 -13.91 -32.28
CA ILE A 67 0.97 -14.98 -32.79
C ILE A 67 1.03 -14.84 -34.30
N PRO A 68 2.21 -14.57 -34.89
CA PRO A 68 2.36 -14.52 -36.32
C PRO A 68 1.91 -15.85 -36.93
N ALA A 69 0.98 -15.79 -37.87
CA ALA A 69 0.51 -16.95 -38.58
C ALA A 69 0.83 -16.76 -40.10
N ASN A 70 1.64 -17.64 -40.62
CA ASN A 70 1.72 -17.81 -42.05
C ASN A 70 0.38 -18.37 -42.54
N LYS A 71 0.11 -18.29 -43.84
CA LYS A 71 -1.18 -18.62 -44.46
C LYS A 71 -1.77 -20.01 -44.14
N ASP A 72 -0.99 -20.88 -43.51
CA ASP A 72 -1.44 -22.17 -43.04
C ASP A 72 -2.07 -22.02 -41.64
N VAL A 73 -3.34 -22.31 -41.58
CA VAL A 73 -4.14 -22.34 -40.35
C VAL A 73 -3.53 -23.38 -39.41
N PHE A 74 -3.30 -23.05 -38.16
CA PHE A 74 -2.90 -24.01 -37.13
C PHE A 74 -3.79 -25.26 -37.21
N ASP A 75 -3.19 -26.42 -37.15
CA ASP A 75 -3.97 -27.65 -37.05
C ASP A 75 -4.72 -27.70 -35.70
N SER A 76 -5.64 -28.65 -35.56
CA SER A 76 -6.48 -28.71 -34.34
C SER A 76 -5.65 -29.06 -33.09
N VAL A 77 -4.52 -29.75 -33.23
CA VAL A 77 -3.64 -30.12 -32.12
C VAL A 77 -2.80 -28.92 -31.71
N GLU A 78 -2.17 -28.25 -32.65
CA GLU A 78 -1.39 -27.02 -32.43
C GLU A 78 -2.24 -25.95 -31.74
N TYR A 79 -3.47 -25.76 -32.22
CA TYR A 79 -4.40 -24.82 -31.64
C TYR A 79 -4.79 -25.17 -30.20
N SER A 80 -5.01 -26.47 -29.90
CA SER A 80 -5.32 -26.94 -28.55
C SER A 80 -4.15 -26.74 -27.60
N ILE A 81 -2.94 -26.99 -28.04
CA ILE A 81 -1.71 -26.74 -27.24
C ILE A 81 -1.58 -25.25 -26.95
N LEU A 82 -1.78 -24.41 -27.98
CA LEU A 82 -1.70 -22.97 -27.84
C LEU A 82 -2.71 -22.44 -26.82
N LEU A 83 -3.97 -22.88 -26.87
CA LEU A 83 -4.98 -22.51 -25.90
C LEU A 83 -4.61 -22.97 -24.48
N SER A 84 -4.03 -24.16 -24.33
CA SER A 84 -3.59 -24.64 -23.04
C SER A 84 -2.50 -23.76 -22.45
N VAL A 85 -1.53 -23.34 -23.26
CA VAL A 85 -0.45 -22.43 -22.83
C VAL A 85 -1.02 -21.06 -22.46
N VAL A 86 -1.94 -20.52 -23.25
CA VAL A 86 -2.59 -19.20 -22.96
C VAL A 86 -3.39 -19.27 -21.68
N ASN A 87 -4.10 -20.38 -21.42
CA ASN A 87 -4.85 -20.56 -20.17
C ASN A 87 -3.93 -20.68 -18.95
N GLU A 88 -2.79 -21.39 -19.09
CA GLU A 88 -1.78 -21.48 -18.02
C GLU A 88 -1.16 -20.11 -17.71
N CYS A 89 -0.86 -19.32 -18.74
CA CYS A 89 -0.43 -17.94 -18.56
C CYS A 89 -1.48 -17.10 -17.84
N ALA A 90 -2.75 -17.24 -18.18
CA ALA A 90 -3.84 -16.53 -17.52
C ALA A 90 -3.93 -16.89 -16.03
N LEU A 91 -3.82 -18.18 -15.69
CA LEU A 91 -3.82 -18.66 -14.31
C LEU A 91 -2.62 -18.13 -13.52
N ALA A 92 -1.44 -18.12 -14.13
CA ALA A 92 -0.24 -17.55 -13.50
C ALA A 92 -0.39 -16.05 -13.22
N MET A 93 -0.97 -15.29 -14.16
CA MET A 93 -1.22 -13.85 -13.98
C MET A 93 -2.26 -13.56 -12.89
N GLU A 94 -3.30 -14.38 -12.81
CA GLU A 94 -4.31 -14.27 -11.74
C GLU A 94 -3.69 -14.56 -10.38
N ASN A 95 -2.92 -15.64 -10.26
CA ASN A 95 -2.23 -15.99 -9.02
C ASN A 95 -1.28 -14.87 -8.55
N LEU A 96 -0.52 -14.29 -9.47
CA LEU A 96 0.35 -13.17 -9.16
C LEU A 96 -0.44 -11.95 -8.67
N ARG A 97 -1.53 -11.59 -9.35
CA ARG A 97 -2.41 -10.50 -8.95
C ARG A 97 -2.98 -10.73 -7.55
N ASN A 98 -3.51 -11.92 -7.30
CA ASN A 98 -4.07 -12.30 -6.00
C ASN A 98 -3.02 -12.27 -4.89
N ALA A 99 -1.78 -12.66 -5.17
CA ALA A 99 -0.66 -12.59 -4.23
C ALA A 99 -0.35 -11.12 -3.86
N ILE A 100 -0.23 -10.23 -4.86
CA ILE A 100 0.01 -8.80 -4.64
C ILE A 100 -1.13 -8.15 -3.84
N GLU A 101 -2.38 -8.49 -4.15
CA GLU A 101 -3.55 -7.96 -3.45
C GLU A 101 -3.60 -8.43 -1.99
N LYS A 102 -3.30 -9.71 -1.75
CA LYS A 102 -3.19 -10.26 -0.39
C LYS A 102 -2.10 -9.58 0.42
N GLU A 103 -0.92 -9.36 -0.16
CA GLU A 103 0.18 -8.66 0.50
C GLU A 103 -0.22 -7.23 0.86
N LYS A 104 -0.81 -6.49 -0.08
CA LYS A 104 -1.31 -5.14 0.16
C LYS A 104 -2.33 -5.09 1.31
N ASN A 105 -3.30 -6.00 1.30
CA ASN A 105 -4.33 -6.07 2.33
C ASN A 105 -3.73 -6.47 3.70
N ALA A 106 -2.74 -7.36 3.72
CA ALA A 106 -2.03 -7.73 4.95
C ALA A 106 -1.27 -6.53 5.55
N VAL A 107 -0.60 -5.72 4.72
CA VAL A 107 0.08 -4.49 5.17
C VAL A 107 -0.92 -3.48 5.73
N LEU A 108 -2.06 -3.27 5.06
CA LEU A 108 -3.11 -2.37 5.54
C LEU A 108 -3.68 -2.83 6.88
N ALA A 109 -4.03 -4.12 7.00
CA ALA A 109 -4.56 -4.70 8.24
C ALA A 109 -3.55 -4.57 9.40
N LYS A 110 -2.25 -4.81 9.13
CA LYS A 110 -1.20 -4.66 10.12
C LYS A 110 -1.06 -3.20 10.60
N ASN A 111 -1.15 -2.24 9.68
CA ASN A 111 -1.09 -0.81 10.02
C ASN A 111 -2.28 -0.39 10.89
N GLU A 112 -3.50 -0.85 10.57
CA GLU A 112 -4.69 -0.58 11.39
C GLU A 112 -4.58 -1.22 12.78
N GLN A 113 -4.04 -2.45 12.88
CA GLN A 113 -3.80 -3.10 14.17
C GLN A 113 -2.79 -2.30 15.01
N LEU A 114 -1.66 -1.88 14.40
CA LEU A 114 -0.66 -1.06 15.09
C LEU A 114 -1.24 0.26 15.58
N ARG A 115 -2.10 0.91 14.79
CA ARG A 115 -2.81 2.13 15.21
C ARG A 115 -3.72 1.88 16.41
N ALA A 116 -4.50 0.80 16.39
CA ALA A 116 -5.38 0.44 17.49
C ALA A 116 -4.61 0.12 18.78
N ASP A 117 -3.50 -0.62 18.66
CA ASP A 117 -2.66 -0.96 19.80
C ASP A 117 -1.97 0.26 20.40
N LEU A 118 -1.47 1.16 19.55
CA LEU A 118 -0.89 2.44 19.95
C LEU A 118 -1.91 3.30 20.72
N LEU A 119 -3.12 3.47 20.18
CA LEU A 119 -4.19 4.24 20.85
C LEU A 119 -4.57 3.63 22.19
N ARG A 120 -4.59 2.30 22.28
CA ARG A 120 -4.88 1.60 23.55
C ARG A 120 -3.78 1.84 24.58
N ALA A 121 -2.51 1.73 24.18
CA ALA A 121 -1.36 2.00 25.06
C ALA A 121 -1.37 3.45 25.56
N ILE A 122 -1.51 4.42 24.64
CA ILE A 122 -1.60 5.85 25.00
C ILE A 122 -2.76 6.11 25.96
N SER A 123 -3.94 5.53 25.69
CA SER A 123 -5.10 5.71 26.57
C SER A 123 -4.89 5.16 27.97
N HIS A 124 -4.16 4.05 28.09
CA HIS A 124 -3.77 3.48 29.37
C HIS A 124 -2.79 4.40 30.11
N ASP A 125 -1.75 4.85 29.43
CA ASP A 125 -0.69 5.65 30.03
C ASP A 125 -1.16 7.07 30.41
N LEU A 126 -2.10 7.65 29.66
CA LEU A 126 -2.74 8.91 30.03
C LEU A 126 -3.69 8.76 31.23
N ARG A 127 -4.33 7.62 31.41
CA ARG A 127 -5.31 7.42 32.49
C ARG A 127 -4.66 7.47 33.87
N THR A 128 -3.46 6.92 34.04
CA THR A 128 -2.77 6.83 35.34
C THR A 128 -2.53 8.22 35.93
N PRO A 129 -1.84 9.18 35.27
CA PRO A 129 -1.63 10.51 35.82
C PRO A 129 -2.96 11.30 35.98
N LEU A 130 -3.92 11.13 35.02
CA LEU A 130 -5.23 11.75 35.18
C LEU A 130 -5.97 11.28 36.44
N CYS A 131 -5.92 9.99 36.75
CA CYS A 131 -6.51 9.48 38.02
C CYS A 131 -5.76 10.00 39.23
N SER A 132 -4.44 10.13 39.17
CA SER A 132 -3.61 10.71 40.26
C SER A 132 -3.99 12.20 40.49
N ILE A 133 -4.00 13.00 39.44
CA ILE A 133 -4.41 14.41 39.49
C ILE A 133 -5.83 14.54 40.08
N SER A 134 -6.78 13.74 39.58
CA SER A 134 -8.17 13.79 40.02
C SER A 134 -8.30 13.38 41.50
N GLY A 135 -7.59 12.32 41.92
CA GLY A 135 -7.60 11.87 43.33
C GLY A 135 -6.96 12.88 44.28
N ASN A 136 -5.83 13.46 43.89
CA ASN A 136 -5.14 14.51 44.61
C ASN A 136 -6.01 15.79 44.74
N ALA A 137 -6.67 16.18 43.67
CA ALA A 137 -7.59 17.32 43.70
C ALA A 137 -8.81 17.05 44.57
N ASP A 138 -9.39 15.83 44.51
CA ASP A 138 -10.50 15.43 45.39
C ASP A 138 -10.11 15.45 46.85
N MET A 139 -8.91 14.97 47.20
CA MET A 139 -8.37 14.99 48.54
C MET A 139 -8.23 16.44 49.08
N LEU A 140 -7.77 17.38 48.24
CA LEU A 140 -7.68 18.79 48.61
C LEU A 140 -9.07 19.42 48.83
N LEU A 141 -10.03 19.09 47.97
CA LEU A 141 -11.38 19.64 48.01
C LEU A 141 -12.15 19.16 49.24
N ASN A 142 -12.12 17.86 49.54
CA ASN A 142 -12.94 17.26 50.59
C ASN A 142 -12.26 17.24 51.97
N ASN A 143 -10.95 17.09 52.00
CA ASN A 143 -10.19 16.92 53.26
C ASN A 143 -9.13 18.01 53.48
N GLY A 144 -9.05 19.01 52.61
CA GLY A 144 -8.01 20.02 52.65
C GLY A 144 -7.86 20.76 53.96
N ALA A 145 -8.95 20.97 54.74
CA ALA A 145 -8.89 21.61 56.07
C ALA A 145 -8.15 20.75 57.11
N CYS A 146 -8.15 19.43 56.96
CA CYS A 146 -7.54 18.48 57.92
C CYS A 146 -6.09 18.12 57.56
N LEU A 147 -5.59 18.49 56.39
CA LEU A 147 -4.24 18.17 55.91
C LEU A 147 -3.22 19.18 56.51
N ASP A 148 -2.05 18.69 56.88
CA ASP A 148 -0.94 19.55 57.28
C ASP A 148 -0.31 20.24 56.01
N SER A 149 0.43 21.32 56.25
CA SER A 149 1.04 22.13 55.17
C SER A 149 2.00 21.32 54.29
N LYS A 150 2.70 20.36 54.86
CA LYS A 150 3.66 19.54 54.14
C LYS A 150 2.96 18.59 53.16
N THR A 151 1.89 17.92 53.63
CA THR A 151 1.08 17.05 52.77
C THR A 151 0.40 17.80 51.64
N LYS A 152 -0.15 19.01 51.93
CA LYS A 152 -0.73 19.86 50.90
C LYS A 152 0.31 20.24 49.82
N GLN A 153 1.50 20.63 50.25
CA GLN A 153 2.59 20.99 49.33
C GLN A 153 2.96 19.82 48.43
N GLN A 154 3.05 18.60 49.02
CA GLN A 154 3.35 17.41 48.20
C GLN A 154 2.26 17.14 47.17
N ILE A 155 0.99 17.23 47.56
CA ILE A 155 -0.14 17.03 46.63
C ILE A 155 -0.09 18.05 45.47
N TYR A 156 0.25 19.32 45.72
CA TYR A 156 0.40 20.31 44.66
C TYR A 156 1.54 19.96 43.72
N VAL A 157 2.69 19.47 44.22
CA VAL A 157 3.81 19.03 43.42
C VAL A 157 3.41 17.82 42.57
N ASP A 158 2.76 16.84 43.16
CA ASP A 158 2.32 15.64 42.44
C ASP A 158 1.35 15.97 41.28
N ILE A 159 0.38 16.91 41.51
CA ILE A 159 -0.53 17.38 40.48
C ILE A 159 0.24 18.10 39.36
N TYR A 160 1.22 18.93 39.74
CA TYR A 160 2.03 19.70 38.77
C TYR A 160 2.87 18.76 37.91
N ASP A 161 3.60 17.83 38.52
CA ASP A 161 4.48 16.90 37.83
C ASP A 161 3.70 15.97 36.89
N ASP A 162 2.57 15.43 37.32
CA ASP A 162 1.68 14.63 36.47
C ASP A 162 1.12 15.44 35.30
N SER A 163 0.83 16.74 35.51
CA SER A 163 0.35 17.64 34.44
C SER A 163 1.43 17.96 33.41
N GLU A 164 2.67 18.25 33.84
CA GLU A 164 3.81 18.47 32.95
C GLU A 164 4.13 17.23 32.12
N TRP A 165 4.07 16.06 32.75
CA TRP A 165 4.26 14.79 32.04
C TRP A 165 3.19 14.58 30.95
N LEU A 166 1.91 14.86 31.24
CA LEU A 166 0.82 14.78 30.27
C LEU A 166 1.01 15.73 29.08
N ILE A 167 1.48 16.95 29.34
CA ILE A 167 1.80 17.93 28.28
C ILE A 167 2.87 17.35 27.35
N GLY A 168 3.94 16.81 27.90
CA GLY A 168 5.02 16.19 27.14
C GLY A 168 4.54 15.02 26.27
N VAL A 169 3.66 14.16 26.79
CA VAL A 169 3.07 13.06 26.02
C VAL A 169 2.24 13.58 24.83
N VAL A 170 1.42 14.62 25.08
CA VAL A 170 0.59 15.24 24.01
C VAL A 170 1.48 15.88 22.93
N GLU A 171 2.54 16.58 23.29
CA GLU A 171 3.48 17.17 22.35
C GLU A 171 4.20 16.13 21.51
N ASN A 172 4.63 15.01 22.13
CA ASN A 172 5.22 13.89 21.42
C ASN A 172 4.24 13.26 20.41
N LEU A 173 2.98 13.08 20.81
CA LEU A 173 1.93 12.54 19.93
C LEU A 173 1.65 13.46 18.72
N LEU A 174 1.59 14.77 18.96
CA LEU A 174 1.45 15.76 17.89
C LEU A 174 2.66 15.76 16.94
N SER A 175 3.87 15.56 17.47
CA SER A 175 5.09 15.47 16.68
C SER A 175 5.07 14.24 15.77
N ILE A 176 4.66 13.07 16.28
CA ILE A 176 4.48 11.84 15.50
C ILE A 176 3.44 12.04 14.40
N THR A 177 2.32 12.70 14.71
CA THR A 177 1.26 12.96 13.73
C THR A 177 1.76 13.87 12.59
N ARG A 178 2.50 14.93 12.93
CA ARG A 178 3.11 15.84 11.93
C ARG A 178 4.14 15.13 11.05
N LEU A 179 4.87 14.17 11.60
CA LEU A 179 5.85 13.35 10.89
C LEU A 179 5.16 12.45 9.86
N ASN A 180 4.08 11.78 10.24
CA ASN A 180 3.28 10.92 9.37
C ASN A 180 2.59 11.70 8.23
N ASP A 181 2.18 12.95 8.48
CA ASP A 181 1.57 13.83 7.49
C ASP A 181 2.60 14.43 6.51
N GLY A 182 3.89 14.16 6.69
CA GLY A 182 4.98 14.75 5.88
C GLY A 182 5.13 16.27 6.07
N ARG A 183 4.53 16.83 7.13
CA ARG A 183 4.55 18.26 7.42
C ARG A 183 5.73 18.70 8.27
N LEU A 184 6.52 17.75 8.75
CA LEU A 184 7.68 18.03 9.59
C LEU A 184 8.85 18.49 8.70
N LYS A 185 9.23 19.74 8.82
CA LYS A 185 10.43 20.30 8.17
C LYS A 185 11.61 20.07 9.10
N PHE A 186 12.47 19.13 8.76
CA PHE A 186 13.73 18.95 9.48
C PHE A 186 14.65 20.13 9.17
N LYS A 187 15.17 20.77 10.22
CA LYS A 187 16.23 21.74 10.11
C LYS A 187 17.54 21.05 10.52
N PHE A 188 18.34 20.71 9.54
CA PHE A 188 19.66 20.14 9.80
C PHE A 188 20.62 21.26 10.20
N THR A 189 21.26 21.12 11.35
CA THR A 189 22.30 22.02 11.85
C THR A 189 23.47 21.19 12.32
N ASP A 190 24.68 21.68 12.08
CA ASP A 190 25.90 21.06 12.60
C ASP A 190 25.96 21.29 14.12
N GLN A 191 26.05 20.22 14.89
CA GLN A 191 26.15 20.25 16.36
C GLN A 191 27.29 19.35 16.82
N LEU A 192 27.89 19.68 17.94
CA LEU A 192 28.91 18.84 18.56
C LEU A 192 28.20 17.62 19.21
N LEU A 193 28.75 16.44 18.99
CA LEU A 193 28.17 15.19 19.51
C LEU A 193 28.04 15.21 21.04
N ASP A 194 29.00 15.81 21.73
CA ASP A 194 29.01 15.92 23.20
C ASP A 194 27.84 16.78 23.71
N GLU A 195 27.45 17.83 22.97
CA GLU A 195 26.31 18.68 23.31
C GLU A 195 25.01 17.94 23.15
N VAL A 196 24.85 17.20 22.02
CA VAL A 196 23.64 16.37 21.75
C VAL A 196 23.46 15.29 22.83
N ILE A 197 24.55 14.63 23.25
CA ILE A 197 24.52 13.62 24.29
C ILE A 197 24.13 14.26 25.64
N ALA A 198 24.76 15.42 25.98
CA ALA A 198 24.47 16.11 27.23
C ALA A 198 23.03 16.60 27.31
N GLU A 199 22.44 17.02 26.20
CA GLU A 199 21.03 17.43 26.13
C GLU A 199 20.07 16.24 26.23
N SER A 200 20.38 15.13 25.58
CA SER A 200 19.60 13.90 25.63
C SER A 200 19.57 13.23 27.02
N LEU A 201 20.60 13.45 27.83
CA LEU A 201 20.67 12.90 29.22
C LEU A 201 19.98 13.80 30.26
N ARG A 202 19.53 15.00 29.88
CA ARG A 202 18.78 15.91 30.77
C ARG A 202 17.26 15.66 30.75
N HIS A 203 16.79 14.87 29.78
CA HIS A 203 15.39 14.44 29.66
C HIS A 203 15.24 12.96 30.00
#